data_ebdf5dad790ca95adb9a182f01583623
#
_entry.id   ebdf5dad790ca95adb9a182f01583623
#
_cell.length_a   1.000
_cell.length_b   1.000
_cell.length_c   1.000
_cell.angle_alpha   90.00
_cell.angle_beta   90.00
_cell.angle_gamma   90.00
#
_symmetry.space_group_name_H-M   'P 1'
#
loop_
_entity.id
_entity.type
_entity.pdbx_description
1 polymer ?
#
loop_
_entity_poly.entity_id
_entity_poly.type
_entity_poly.pdbx_seq_one_letter_code
_entity_poly.pdbx_strand_id
1 'polypeptide(L)'
;MSSKNTKETNVLAQASILMVAGIVTRIIGVLYRSPVTSIIGDEGNGYYSIAVNIYTMILLISSYSIPMAVSKVVSAKMAVHQYKIAHKVFKCALIYVLVIGGIASLITFFGASVLIPSNQPKAIPVLRILAPTIFFSGFLGVFRGYFQAHRTMIPTSLSQIVEQVANAVISIGAAVLFIHAFAGGDADKIPVFGAMGSAAGIGAGVITGLLFMLFIYSCNKKYFKKEIQKDDTGVDSSYKDIFRIIFMMVTPVILSTFVYNISTVVDQTLFMDIMGFKRMASETAASLYGVFSGKYWVLINVPIALANSMSTAMIPAISGSYELKDYKKCRGHVRQAIHFTMVISIPAAIGMGALAYPIMEVLFPQKATIDLAVSILRTGCISIIFYALSTVSNGVLQGIGKVNIPLRNAAVSLVLHVVLLTPLLYFTNLNLYALVFATMFYAFLMCLLNNLSVRKYLGYHQEMKRTFMIPLLSSVIMGILCYVFYQGIYLILSGIFGSFIHLRILVFICLMISVGFAVIVYFVLVLKLKGITEAELRNFPKGNMLVRMAKKSKLL
;
A
#
# COMPACT_ATOMS: atom_id res chain seq x y z
N MET A 1 -33.12 -16.15 -15.10
CA MET A 1 -32.49 -14.83 -14.89
C MET A 1 -32.20 -14.50 -13.41
N SER A 2 -32.97 -15.00 -12.46
CA SER A 2 -32.81 -14.72 -11.00
C SER A 2 -31.52 -15.31 -10.37
N SER A 3 -31.04 -16.48 -10.76
CA SER A 3 -29.88 -17.13 -10.11
C SER A 3 -28.50 -16.55 -10.53
N LYS A 4 -28.42 -15.88 -11.68
CA LYS A 4 -27.20 -15.20 -12.14
C LYS A 4 -26.97 -13.89 -11.37
N ASN A 5 -28.03 -13.11 -11.13
CA ASN A 5 -27.94 -11.86 -10.37
C ASN A 5 -27.54 -12.09 -8.90
N THR A 6 -28.01 -13.15 -8.26
CA THR A 6 -27.65 -13.47 -6.86
C THR A 6 -26.19 -13.93 -6.73
N LYS A 7 -25.62 -14.61 -7.73
CA LYS A 7 -24.21 -15.03 -7.72
C LYS A 7 -23.26 -13.84 -7.98
N GLU A 8 -23.62 -12.93 -8.87
CA GLU A 8 -22.82 -11.70 -9.15
C GLU A 8 -22.85 -10.74 -7.96
N THR A 9 -24.01 -10.57 -7.30
CA THR A 9 -24.13 -9.76 -6.07
C THR A 9 -23.27 -10.30 -4.93
N ASN A 10 -23.16 -11.63 -4.79
CA ASN A 10 -22.31 -12.24 -3.78
C ASN A 10 -20.81 -12.04 -4.03
N VAL A 11 -20.35 -12.07 -5.27
CA VAL A 11 -18.93 -11.84 -5.60
C VAL A 11 -18.54 -10.38 -5.35
N LEU A 12 -19.38 -9.43 -5.73
CA LEU A 12 -19.17 -8.00 -5.46
C LEU A 12 -19.15 -7.70 -3.96
N ALA A 13 -20.06 -8.29 -3.19
CA ALA A 13 -20.10 -8.16 -1.74
C ALA A 13 -18.82 -8.70 -1.07
N GLN A 14 -18.34 -9.86 -1.51
CA GLN A 14 -17.11 -10.47 -0.99
C GLN A 14 -15.86 -9.61 -1.33
N ALA A 15 -15.77 -9.10 -2.55
CA ALA A 15 -14.70 -8.19 -2.95
C ALA A 15 -14.70 -6.88 -2.13
N SER A 16 -15.89 -6.35 -1.83
CA SER A 16 -16.05 -5.15 -0.99
C SER A 16 -15.57 -5.38 0.44
N ILE A 17 -15.80 -6.57 1.02
CA ILE A 17 -15.30 -6.93 2.36
C ILE A 17 -13.77 -6.89 2.41
N LEU A 18 -13.11 -7.47 1.41
CA LEU A 18 -11.65 -7.45 1.33
C LEU A 18 -11.09 -6.03 1.14
N MET A 19 -11.78 -5.20 0.35
CA MET A 19 -11.41 -3.80 0.15
C MET A 19 -11.52 -3.00 1.46
N VAL A 20 -12.62 -3.14 2.20
CA VAL A 20 -12.81 -2.48 3.50
C VAL A 20 -11.75 -2.93 4.50
N ALA A 21 -11.46 -4.23 4.58
CA ALA A 21 -10.38 -4.75 5.42
C ALA A 21 -9.02 -4.14 5.05
N GLY A 22 -8.73 -4.02 3.75
CA GLY A 22 -7.51 -3.36 3.26
C GLY A 22 -7.40 -1.88 3.67
N ILE A 23 -8.50 -1.14 3.68
CA ILE A 23 -8.54 0.25 4.17
C ILE A 23 -8.30 0.31 5.68
N VAL A 24 -9.01 -0.52 6.44
CA VAL A 24 -8.88 -0.59 7.91
C VAL A 24 -7.44 -0.93 8.32
N THR A 25 -6.84 -1.93 7.70
CA THR A 25 -5.44 -2.31 7.99
C THR A 25 -4.46 -1.17 7.69
N ARG A 26 -4.69 -0.37 6.64
CA ARG A 26 -3.84 0.79 6.35
C ARG A 26 -4.00 1.92 7.35
N ILE A 27 -5.22 2.18 7.80
CA ILE A 27 -5.47 3.17 8.86
C ILE A 27 -4.75 2.75 10.14
N ILE A 28 -4.90 1.49 10.56
CA ILE A 28 -4.15 0.95 11.72
C ILE A 28 -2.65 1.10 11.48
N GLY A 29 -2.17 0.80 10.25
CA GLY A 29 -0.77 0.92 9.86
C GLY A 29 -0.19 2.33 10.02
N VAL A 30 -0.95 3.37 9.72
CA VAL A 30 -0.53 4.76 9.92
C VAL A 30 -0.57 5.14 11.39
N LEU A 31 -1.64 4.76 12.09
CA LEU A 31 -1.86 5.16 13.49
C LEU A 31 -0.78 4.59 14.43
N TYR A 32 -0.40 3.31 14.29
CA TYR A 32 0.62 2.73 15.18
C TYR A 32 2.03 3.23 14.87
N ARG A 33 2.30 3.70 13.64
CA ARG A 33 3.60 4.29 13.29
C ARG A 33 3.95 5.51 14.13
N SER A 34 2.96 6.31 14.50
CA SER A 34 3.16 7.50 15.33
C SER A 34 3.81 7.15 16.69
N PRO A 35 3.22 6.29 17.55
CA PRO A 35 3.86 5.91 18.81
C PRO A 35 5.19 5.16 18.61
N VAL A 36 5.29 4.28 17.60
CA VAL A 36 6.55 3.58 17.31
C VAL A 36 7.67 4.59 17.00
N THR A 37 7.44 5.54 16.07
CA THR A 37 8.43 6.56 15.72
C THR A 37 8.79 7.45 16.91
N SER A 38 7.84 7.71 17.83
CA SER A 38 8.12 8.46 19.05
C SER A 38 9.03 7.70 20.02
N ILE A 39 8.96 6.37 20.04
CA ILE A 39 9.77 5.50 20.91
C ILE A 39 11.17 5.28 20.35
N ILE A 40 11.28 4.96 19.04
CA ILE A 40 12.55 4.55 18.41
C ILE A 40 13.32 5.71 17.79
N GLY A 41 12.69 6.88 17.67
CA GLY A 41 13.27 8.06 17.00
C GLY A 41 13.40 7.92 15.49
N ASP A 42 13.92 8.96 14.82
CA ASP A 42 14.10 8.96 13.37
C ASP A 42 15.23 8.03 12.91
N GLU A 43 16.30 7.92 13.71
CA GLU A 43 17.41 7.00 13.46
C GLU A 43 16.95 5.53 13.49
N GLY A 44 16.23 5.13 14.56
CA GLY A 44 15.65 3.79 14.67
C GLY A 44 14.64 3.50 13.56
N ASN A 45 13.87 4.49 13.15
CA ASN A 45 12.96 4.40 12.02
C ASN A 45 13.70 4.22 10.68
N GLY A 46 14.90 4.79 10.56
CA GLY A 46 15.82 4.55 9.45
C GLY A 46 16.27 3.10 9.37
N TYR A 47 16.84 2.55 10.46
CA TYR A 47 17.26 1.14 10.51
C TYR A 47 16.11 0.16 10.27
N TYR A 48 14.96 0.44 10.87
CA TYR A 48 13.74 -0.32 10.63
C TYR A 48 13.35 -0.31 9.15
N SER A 49 13.32 0.87 8.51
CA SER A 49 12.89 1.03 7.12
C SER A 49 13.86 0.36 6.14
N ILE A 50 15.17 0.47 6.39
CA ILE A 50 16.22 -0.20 5.59
C ILE A 50 16.00 -1.72 5.61
N ALA A 51 15.80 -2.30 6.79
CA ALA A 51 15.57 -3.72 6.92
C ALA A 51 14.23 -4.17 6.30
N VAL A 52 13.15 -3.42 6.53
CA VAL A 52 11.80 -3.73 6.01
C VAL A 52 11.75 -3.65 4.48
N ASN A 53 12.45 -2.72 3.85
CA ASN A 53 12.47 -2.63 2.38
C ASN A 53 13.13 -3.89 1.76
N ILE A 54 14.26 -4.33 2.30
CA ILE A 54 14.95 -5.56 1.84
C ILE A 54 14.09 -6.79 2.13
N TYR A 55 13.54 -6.88 3.36
CA TYR A 55 12.60 -7.94 3.73
C TYR A 55 11.42 -8.00 2.75
N THR A 56 10.79 -6.87 2.45
CA THR A 56 9.64 -6.79 1.55
C THR A 56 10.01 -7.22 0.13
N MET A 57 11.18 -6.81 -0.36
CA MET A 57 11.68 -7.23 -1.68
C MET A 57 11.83 -8.75 -1.77
N ILE A 58 12.43 -9.38 -0.75
CA ILE A 58 12.62 -10.85 -0.72
C ILE A 58 11.27 -11.54 -0.54
N LEU A 59 10.37 -11.00 0.28
CA LEU A 59 9.01 -11.50 0.44
C LEU A 59 8.22 -11.46 -0.88
N LEU A 60 8.36 -10.40 -1.67
CA LEU A 60 7.73 -10.28 -3.00
C LEU A 60 8.20 -11.38 -3.95
N ILE A 61 9.50 -11.68 -3.93
CA ILE A 61 10.09 -12.73 -4.77
C ILE A 61 9.65 -14.14 -4.31
N SER A 62 9.60 -14.38 -3.02
CA SER A 62 9.40 -15.73 -2.47
C SER A 62 7.95 -16.14 -2.27
N SER A 63 7.07 -15.19 -1.88
CA SER A 63 5.79 -15.56 -1.28
C SER A 63 4.59 -14.72 -1.68
N TYR A 64 4.77 -13.48 -2.17
CA TYR A 64 3.68 -12.52 -2.36
C TYR A 64 2.62 -12.96 -3.37
N SER A 65 3.01 -13.61 -4.45
CA SER A 65 2.10 -14.06 -5.52
C SER A 65 1.40 -15.38 -5.24
N ILE A 66 1.80 -16.09 -4.18
CA ILE A 66 1.27 -17.42 -3.84
C ILE A 66 -0.24 -17.40 -3.57
N PRO A 67 -0.81 -16.46 -2.79
CA PRO A 67 -2.25 -16.44 -2.55
C PRO A 67 -3.06 -16.37 -3.84
N MET A 68 -2.63 -15.54 -4.79
CA MET A 68 -3.30 -15.38 -6.09
C MET A 68 -3.17 -16.63 -6.96
N ALA A 69 -1.99 -17.24 -7.01
CA ALA A 69 -1.76 -18.44 -7.78
C ALA A 69 -2.57 -19.62 -7.24
N VAL A 70 -2.53 -19.85 -5.92
CA VAL A 70 -3.32 -20.89 -5.24
C VAL A 70 -4.81 -20.67 -5.47
N SER A 71 -5.30 -19.44 -5.25
CA SER A 71 -6.71 -19.10 -5.47
C SER A 71 -7.15 -19.39 -6.90
N LYS A 72 -6.35 -19.02 -7.91
CA LYS A 72 -6.66 -19.22 -9.31
C LYS A 72 -6.67 -20.70 -9.71
N VAL A 73 -5.65 -21.46 -9.32
CA VAL A 73 -5.55 -22.89 -9.70
C VAL A 73 -6.59 -23.72 -8.98
N VAL A 74 -6.73 -23.52 -7.67
CA VAL A 74 -7.73 -24.26 -6.86
C VAL A 74 -9.14 -23.97 -7.36
N SER A 75 -9.52 -22.69 -7.57
CA SER A 75 -10.86 -22.35 -8.07
C SER A 75 -11.13 -22.90 -9.46
N ALA A 76 -10.13 -22.94 -10.36
CA ALA A 76 -10.26 -23.54 -11.68
C ALA A 76 -10.55 -25.06 -11.58
N LYS A 77 -9.85 -25.77 -10.68
CA LYS A 77 -10.08 -27.20 -10.45
C LYS A 77 -11.43 -27.48 -9.79
N MET A 78 -11.84 -26.65 -8.85
CA MET A 78 -13.17 -26.74 -8.21
C MET A 78 -14.31 -26.49 -9.21
N ALA A 79 -14.12 -25.60 -10.18
CA ALA A 79 -15.12 -25.30 -11.21
C ALA A 79 -15.46 -26.50 -12.10
N VAL A 80 -14.53 -27.44 -12.23
CA VAL A 80 -14.70 -28.71 -12.98
C VAL A 80 -14.86 -29.91 -12.05
N HIS A 81 -15.26 -29.70 -10.78
CA HIS A 81 -15.50 -30.70 -9.74
C HIS A 81 -14.30 -31.58 -9.38
N GLN A 82 -13.07 -31.19 -9.73
CA GLN A 82 -11.81 -31.89 -9.41
C GLN A 82 -11.31 -31.51 -8.00
N TYR A 83 -12.05 -31.82 -6.96
CA TYR A 83 -11.77 -31.42 -5.58
C TYR A 83 -10.52 -32.09 -5.00
N LYS A 84 -10.23 -33.35 -5.38
CA LYS A 84 -9.00 -34.05 -4.99
C LYS A 84 -7.76 -33.33 -5.50
N ILE A 85 -7.80 -32.91 -6.79
CA ILE A 85 -6.68 -32.16 -7.40
C ILE A 85 -6.58 -30.77 -6.77
N ALA A 86 -7.70 -30.08 -6.53
CA ALA A 86 -7.71 -28.79 -5.84
C ALA A 86 -7.02 -28.85 -4.46
N HIS A 87 -7.30 -29.90 -3.68
CA HIS A 87 -6.63 -30.11 -2.39
C HIS A 87 -5.17 -30.54 -2.53
N LYS A 88 -4.82 -31.30 -3.60
CA LYS A 88 -3.43 -31.64 -3.93
C LYS A 88 -2.61 -30.39 -4.29
N VAL A 89 -3.23 -29.41 -5.02
CA VAL A 89 -2.63 -28.10 -5.31
C VAL A 89 -2.34 -27.33 -4.02
N PHE A 90 -3.27 -27.32 -3.06
CA PHE A 90 -3.04 -26.70 -1.76
C PHE A 90 -1.83 -27.31 -1.03
N LYS A 91 -1.73 -28.65 -1.00
CA LYS A 91 -0.56 -29.36 -0.40
C LYS A 91 0.75 -29.03 -1.13
N CYS A 92 0.73 -29.02 -2.48
CA CYS A 92 1.90 -28.63 -3.27
C CYS A 92 2.35 -27.19 -2.97
N ALA A 93 1.40 -26.28 -2.79
CA ALA A 93 1.71 -24.90 -2.43
C ALA A 93 2.34 -24.79 -1.03
N LEU A 94 1.90 -25.61 -0.05
CA LEU A 94 2.54 -25.67 1.27
C LEU A 94 3.98 -26.21 1.17
N ILE A 95 4.23 -27.24 0.35
CA ILE A 95 5.58 -27.76 0.11
C ILE A 95 6.45 -26.72 -0.62
N TYR A 96 5.90 -26.02 -1.60
CA TYR A 96 6.59 -24.93 -2.30
C TYR A 96 7.06 -23.85 -1.32
N VAL A 97 6.19 -23.41 -0.42
CA VAL A 97 6.53 -22.41 0.60
C VAL A 97 7.54 -22.95 1.59
N LEU A 98 7.41 -24.20 2.01
CA LEU A 98 8.39 -24.85 2.90
C LEU A 98 9.80 -24.76 2.31
N VAL A 99 9.96 -25.05 1.02
CA VAL A 99 11.27 -25.05 0.35
C VAL A 99 11.69 -23.63 -0.02
N ILE A 100 10.92 -22.92 -0.84
CA ILE A 100 11.33 -21.62 -1.38
C ILE A 100 11.29 -20.54 -0.30
N GLY A 101 10.24 -20.51 0.52
CA GLY A 101 10.13 -19.57 1.66
C GLY A 101 11.18 -19.85 2.73
N GLY A 102 11.49 -21.15 2.97
CA GLY A 102 12.56 -21.55 3.88
C GLY A 102 13.94 -21.13 3.39
N ILE A 103 14.26 -21.39 2.12
CA ILE A 103 15.53 -20.96 1.50
C ILE A 103 15.64 -19.43 1.54
N ALA A 104 14.60 -18.70 1.16
CA ALA A 104 14.58 -17.24 1.18
C ALA A 104 14.79 -16.69 2.60
N SER A 105 14.15 -17.29 3.61
CA SER A 105 14.33 -16.94 5.02
C SER A 105 15.78 -17.17 5.48
N LEU A 106 16.38 -18.31 5.16
CA LEU A 106 17.76 -18.65 5.52
C LEU A 106 18.76 -17.71 4.82
N ILE A 107 18.59 -17.48 3.52
CA ILE A 107 19.42 -16.53 2.76
C ILE A 107 19.34 -15.14 3.39
N THR A 108 18.13 -14.69 3.77
CA THR A 108 17.96 -13.38 4.41
C THR A 108 18.64 -13.33 5.78
N PHE A 109 18.52 -14.38 6.58
CA PHE A 109 19.10 -14.43 7.93
C PHE A 109 20.63 -14.43 7.91
N PHE A 110 21.22 -15.34 7.15
CA PHE A 110 22.68 -15.48 7.06
C PHE A 110 23.32 -14.44 6.15
N GLY A 111 22.63 -14.04 5.08
CA GLY A 111 23.08 -13.04 4.13
C GLY A 111 22.77 -11.59 4.53
N ALA A 112 22.21 -11.34 5.72
CA ALA A 112 21.82 -10.00 6.17
C ALA A 112 22.97 -8.98 6.09
N SER A 113 24.20 -9.39 6.37
CA SER A 113 25.40 -8.52 6.28
C SER A 113 25.79 -8.13 4.86
N VAL A 114 25.37 -8.91 3.86
CA VAL A 114 25.61 -8.62 2.43
C VAL A 114 24.46 -7.82 1.83
N LEU A 115 23.25 -8.06 2.32
CA LEU A 115 22.02 -7.42 1.83
C LEU A 115 21.84 -5.98 2.35
N ILE A 116 22.32 -5.70 3.55
CA ILE A 116 22.30 -4.36 4.14
C ILE A 116 23.49 -3.55 3.58
N PRO A 117 23.31 -2.26 3.21
CA PRO A 117 24.40 -1.38 2.82
C PRO A 117 25.52 -1.38 3.86
N SER A 118 26.78 -1.45 3.41
CA SER A 118 27.95 -1.61 4.28
C SER A 118 28.12 -0.49 5.32
N ASN A 119 27.61 0.70 5.02
CA ASN A 119 27.61 1.85 5.92
C ASN A 119 26.44 1.87 6.94
N GLN A 120 25.59 0.80 6.96
CA GLN A 120 24.43 0.70 7.87
C GLN A 120 24.42 -0.60 8.69
N PRO A 121 25.51 -0.99 9.37
CA PRO A 121 25.62 -2.28 10.05
C PRO A 121 24.59 -2.44 11.18
N LYS A 122 24.13 -1.34 11.78
CA LYS A 122 23.12 -1.32 12.83
C LYS A 122 21.73 -1.82 12.35
N ALA A 123 21.46 -1.86 11.04
CA ALA A 123 20.23 -2.43 10.48
C ALA A 123 20.29 -3.97 10.30
N ILE A 124 21.46 -4.60 10.37
CA ILE A 124 21.64 -6.05 10.19
C ILE A 124 20.80 -6.87 11.19
N PRO A 125 20.86 -6.62 12.51
CA PRO A 125 20.07 -7.39 13.47
C PRO A 125 18.57 -7.20 13.26
N VAL A 126 18.12 -6.05 12.79
CA VAL A 126 16.71 -5.78 12.47
C VAL A 126 16.25 -6.69 11.30
N LEU A 127 17.06 -6.83 10.24
CA LEU A 127 16.75 -7.71 9.12
C LEU A 127 16.75 -9.20 9.54
N ARG A 128 17.67 -9.61 10.43
CA ARG A 128 17.69 -10.97 10.96
C ARG A 128 16.42 -11.34 11.71
N ILE A 129 15.83 -10.41 12.48
CA ILE A 129 14.54 -10.63 13.15
C ILE A 129 13.40 -10.78 12.14
N LEU A 130 13.44 -10.05 11.02
CA LEU A 130 12.43 -10.14 9.97
C LEU A 130 12.55 -11.42 9.12
N ALA A 131 13.74 -12.00 9.02
CA ALA A 131 14.00 -13.11 8.11
C ALA A 131 13.06 -14.33 8.32
N PRO A 132 12.79 -14.84 9.55
CA PRO A 132 11.84 -15.93 9.77
C PRO A 132 10.42 -15.59 9.34
N THR A 133 10.05 -14.30 9.34
CA THR A 133 8.71 -13.85 8.95
C THR A 133 8.41 -14.17 7.48
N ILE A 134 9.43 -14.21 6.60
CA ILE A 134 9.27 -14.58 5.18
C ILE A 134 8.67 -15.99 5.07
N PHE A 135 9.18 -16.92 5.85
CA PHE A 135 8.71 -18.30 5.90
C PHE A 135 7.24 -18.37 6.35
N PHE A 136 6.89 -17.77 7.46
CA PHE A 136 5.52 -17.79 7.99
C PHE A 136 4.53 -17.04 7.09
N SER A 137 4.95 -15.94 6.45
CA SER A 137 4.13 -15.19 5.49
C SER A 137 3.72 -16.03 4.29
N GLY A 138 4.60 -16.89 3.80
CA GLY A 138 4.29 -17.79 2.71
C GLY A 138 3.17 -18.78 3.07
N PHE A 139 3.22 -19.41 4.25
CA PHE A 139 2.15 -20.28 4.73
C PHE A 139 0.83 -19.53 4.88
N LEU A 140 0.86 -18.36 5.51
CA LEU A 140 -0.30 -17.49 5.64
C LEU A 140 -0.93 -17.20 4.26
N GLY A 141 -0.08 -16.93 3.26
CA GLY A 141 -0.48 -16.70 1.89
C GLY A 141 -1.19 -17.90 1.25
N VAL A 142 -0.69 -19.11 1.46
CA VAL A 142 -1.31 -20.35 0.95
C VAL A 142 -2.70 -20.56 1.54
N PHE A 143 -2.86 -20.40 2.86
CA PHE A 143 -4.16 -20.53 3.51
C PHE A 143 -5.15 -19.47 3.02
N ARG A 144 -4.73 -18.22 2.91
CA ARG A 144 -5.56 -17.14 2.35
C ARG A 144 -6.01 -17.45 0.93
N GLY A 145 -5.09 -17.88 0.06
CA GLY A 145 -5.38 -18.27 -1.31
C GLY A 145 -6.37 -19.44 -1.40
N TYR A 146 -6.27 -20.42 -0.52
CA TYR A 146 -7.17 -21.56 -0.46
C TYR A 146 -8.60 -21.15 -0.10
N PHE A 147 -8.80 -20.31 0.92
CA PHE A 147 -10.12 -19.78 1.28
C PHE A 147 -10.70 -18.87 0.20
N GLN A 148 -9.89 -18.03 -0.44
CA GLN A 148 -10.31 -17.19 -1.57
C GLN A 148 -10.80 -18.05 -2.74
N ALA A 149 -10.16 -19.18 -3.01
CA ALA A 149 -10.60 -20.13 -4.04
C ALA A 149 -12.01 -20.68 -3.78
N HIS A 150 -12.38 -20.87 -2.51
CA HIS A 150 -13.73 -21.27 -2.10
C HIS A 150 -14.73 -20.10 -2.10
N ARG A 151 -14.39 -18.96 -2.73
CA ARG A 151 -15.21 -17.75 -2.84
C ARG A 151 -15.64 -17.15 -1.49
N THR A 152 -14.87 -17.37 -0.43
CA THR A 152 -15.06 -16.75 0.86
C THR A 152 -13.90 -15.82 1.18
N MET A 153 -14.18 -14.52 1.21
CA MET A 153 -13.16 -13.49 1.50
C MET A 153 -13.10 -13.13 2.99
N ILE A 154 -14.12 -13.53 3.78
CA ILE A 154 -14.23 -13.19 5.20
C ILE A 154 -13.02 -13.68 6.01
N PRO A 155 -12.59 -14.96 5.93
CA PRO A 155 -11.42 -15.42 6.69
C PRO A 155 -10.16 -14.64 6.34
N THR A 156 -9.93 -14.37 5.06
CA THR A 156 -8.80 -13.59 4.59
C THR A 156 -8.83 -12.17 5.14
N SER A 157 -9.97 -11.49 5.06
CA SER A 157 -10.15 -10.12 5.54
C SER A 157 -9.96 -10.02 7.05
N LEU A 158 -10.55 -10.93 7.82
CA LEU A 158 -10.38 -10.97 9.27
C LEU A 158 -8.92 -11.27 9.66
N SER A 159 -8.27 -12.22 8.96
CA SER A 159 -6.86 -12.53 9.22
C SER A 159 -5.94 -11.33 8.98
N GLN A 160 -6.23 -10.48 7.97
CA GLN A 160 -5.47 -9.25 7.73
C GLN A 160 -5.64 -8.22 8.85
N ILE A 161 -6.87 -8.06 9.36
CA ILE A 161 -7.14 -7.15 10.48
C ILE A 161 -6.46 -7.66 11.75
N VAL A 162 -6.60 -8.94 12.07
CA VAL A 162 -5.97 -9.58 13.25
C VAL A 162 -4.46 -9.47 13.18
N GLU A 163 -3.84 -9.77 12.03
CA GLU A 163 -2.42 -9.59 11.76
C GLU A 163 -1.98 -8.16 12.03
N GLN A 164 -2.72 -7.17 11.51
CA GLN A 164 -2.34 -5.77 11.62
C GLN A 164 -2.53 -5.22 13.05
N VAL A 165 -3.57 -5.65 13.76
CA VAL A 165 -3.77 -5.30 15.17
C VAL A 165 -2.65 -5.90 16.03
N ALA A 166 -2.34 -7.18 15.85
CA ALA A 166 -1.24 -7.84 16.56
C ALA A 166 0.11 -7.16 16.26
N ASN A 167 0.38 -6.87 14.98
CA ASN A 167 1.56 -6.11 14.58
C ASN A 167 1.63 -4.76 15.31
N ALA A 168 0.55 -3.98 15.32
CA ALA A 168 0.50 -2.66 15.95
C ALA A 168 0.81 -2.73 17.46
N VAL A 169 0.12 -3.63 18.17
CA VAL A 169 0.28 -3.78 19.64
C VAL A 169 1.67 -4.31 20.00
N ILE A 170 2.11 -5.36 19.29
CA ILE A 170 3.37 -6.02 19.61
C ILE A 170 4.57 -5.17 19.18
N SER A 171 4.50 -4.44 18.04
CA SER A 171 5.57 -3.51 17.62
C SER A 171 5.85 -2.45 18.69
N ILE A 172 4.80 -1.86 19.26
CA ILE A 172 4.94 -0.86 20.33
C ILE A 172 5.49 -1.51 21.60
N GLY A 173 4.87 -2.60 22.05
CA GLY A 173 5.27 -3.29 23.28
C GLY A 173 6.68 -3.88 23.20
N ALA A 174 7.03 -4.53 22.09
CA ALA A 174 8.36 -5.11 21.91
C ALA A 174 9.45 -4.05 21.71
N ALA A 175 9.14 -2.89 21.10
CA ALA A 175 10.10 -1.79 21.01
C ALA A 175 10.48 -1.30 22.42
N VAL A 176 9.51 -1.05 23.29
CA VAL A 176 9.74 -0.65 24.67
C VAL A 176 10.49 -1.75 25.45
N LEU A 177 10.05 -3.00 25.33
CA LEU A 177 10.66 -4.13 26.02
C LEU A 177 12.13 -4.32 25.63
N PHE A 178 12.45 -4.28 24.33
CA PHE A 178 13.82 -4.47 23.86
C PHE A 178 14.74 -3.32 24.27
N ILE A 179 14.24 -2.09 24.25
CA ILE A 179 14.99 -0.93 24.77
C ILE A 179 15.31 -1.13 26.26
N HIS A 180 14.31 -1.46 27.08
CA HIS A 180 14.53 -1.67 28.52
C HIS A 180 15.45 -2.87 28.83
N ALA A 181 15.29 -3.99 28.09
CA ALA A 181 16.03 -5.20 28.37
C ALA A 181 17.49 -5.16 27.87
N PHE A 182 17.77 -4.46 26.74
CA PHE A 182 19.05 -4.59 26.06
C PHE A 182 19.81 -3.29 25.84
N ALA A 183 19.16 -2.10 25.92
CA ALA A 183 19.87 -0.84 25.76
C ALA A 183 20.62 -0.42 27.04
N GLY A 184 20.20 -0.88 28.22
CA GLY A 184 20.91 -0.61 29.49
C GLY A 184 21.10 0.88 29.82
N GLY A 185 20.26 1.78 29.28
CA GLY A 185 20.39 3.23 29.42
C GLY A 185 21.34 3.89 28.42
N ASP A 186 21.97 3.12 27.52
CA ASP A 186 22.85 3.62 26.47
C ASP A 186 22.02 4.23 25.33
N ALA A 187 22.12 5.56 25.17
CA ALA A 187 21.35 6.30 24.17
C ALA A 187 21.63 5.84 22.74
N ASP A 188 22.85 5.40 22.43
CA ASP A 188 23.26 4.94 21.08
C ASP A 188 22.66 3.58 20.70
N LYS A 189 22.21 2.80 21.68
CA LYS A 189 21.58 1.49 21.50
C LYS A 189 20.06 1.56 21.37
N ILE A 190 19.43 2.61 21.89
CA ILE A 190 17.97 2.78 21.86
C ILE A 190 17.40 2.66 20.44
N PRO A 191 17.94 3.33 19.41
CA PRO A 191 17.41 3.25 18.06
C PRO A 191 17.44 1.83 17.48
N VAL A 192 18.52 1.08 17.74
CA VAL A 192 18.71 -0.28 17.20
C VAL A 192 17.75 -1.28 17.86
N PHE A 193 17.74 -1.31 19.22
CA PHE A 193 16.86 -2.24 19.94
C PHE A 193 15.38 -1.89 19.78
N GLY A 194 15.06 -0.60 19.68
CA GLY A 194 13.71 -0.16 19.36
C GLY A 194 13.27 -0.61 17.96
N ALA A 195 14.15 -0.48 16.94
CA ALA A 195 13.89 -0.97 15.59
C ALA A 195 13.75 -2.50 15.55
N MET A 196 14.58 -3.24 16.31
CA MET A 196 14.48 -4.70 16.44
C MET A 196 13.14 -5.13 17.05
N GLY A 197 12.71 -4.48 18.15
CA GLY A 197 11.42 -4.75 18.77
C GLY A 197 10.25 -4.45 17.84
N SER A 198 10.30 -3.32 17.12
CA SER A 198 9.28 -2.98 16.12
C SER A 198 9.22 -3.99 14.98
N ALA A 199 10.38 -4.50 14.53
CA ALA A 199 10.46 -5.54 13.51
C ALA A 199 9.88 -6.89 13.99
N ALA A 200 10.09 -7.24 15.27
CA ALA A 200 9.50 -8.41 15.88
C ALA A 200 7.96 -8.37 15.87
N GLY A 201 7.37 -7.17 15.95
CA GLY A 201 5.93 -6.98 15.81
C GLY A 201 5.37 -7.42 14.47
N ILE A 202 6.10 -7.19 13.35
CA ILE A 202 5.70 -7.70 12.01
C ILE A 202 5.63 -9.23 12.04
N GLY A 203 6.68 -9.88 12.57
CA GLY A 203 6.72 -11.33 12.68
C GLY A 203 5.59 -11.90 13.54
N ALA A 204 5.36 -11.31 14.70
CA ALA A 204 4.28 -11.69 15.59
C ALA A 204 2.90 -11.49 14.94
N GLY A 205 2.70 -10.40 14.21
CA GLY A 205 1.48 -10.16 13.45
C GLY A 205 1.21 -11.28 12.44
N VAL A 206 2.22 -11.62 11.63
CA VAL A 206 2.12 -12.69 10.63
C VAL A 206 1.82 -14.05 11.29
N ILE A 207 2.51 -14.38 12.39
CA ILE A 207 2.27 -15.61 13.15
C ILE A 207 0.85 -15.64 13.68
N THR A 208 0.36 -14.54 14.26
CA THR A 208 -1.02 -14.43 14.76
C THR A 208 -2.04 -14.61 13.64
N GLY A 209 -1.81 -13.97 12.47
CA GLY A 209 -2.64 -14.17 11.28
C GLY A 209 -2.64 -15.62 10.78
N LEU A 210 -1.48 -16.28 10.82
CA LEU A 210 -1.34 -17.70 10.45
C LEU A 210 -2.08 -18.61 11.43
N LEU A 211 -1.91 -18.41 12.73
CA LEU A 211 -2.63 -19.17 13.77
C LEU A 211 -4.15 -19.01 13.62
N PHE A 212 -4.62 -17.79 13.36
CA PHE A 212 -6.03 -17.55 13.05
C PHE A 212 -6.50 -18.35 11.83
N MET A 213 -5.74 -18.35 10.73
CA MET A 213 -6.11 -19.10 9.53
C MET A 213 -6.06 -20.61 9.74
N LEU A 214 -5.12 -21.12 10.52
CA LEU A 214 -5.04 -22.52 10.93
C LEU A 214 -6.24 -22.91 11.78
N PHE A 215 -6.65 -22.07 12.70
CA PHE A 215 -7.87 -22.26 13.50
C PHE A 215 -9.11 -22.37 12.61
N ILE A 216 -9.32 -21.41 11.70
CA ILE A 216 -10.46 -21.43 10.76
C ILE A 216 -10.40 -22.67 9.85
N TYR A 217 -9.21 -23.05 9.37
CA TYR A 217 -9.05 -24.28 8.58
C TYR A 217 -9.43 -25.52 9.38
N SER A 218 -9.03 -25.62 10.63
CA SER A 218 -9.35 -26.74 11.53
C SER A 218 -10.85 -26.85 11.79
N CYS A 219 -11.54 -25.72 12.00
CA CYS A 219 -13.00 -25.68 12.14
C CYS A 219 -13.72 -26.17 10.87
N ASN A 220 -13.15 -25.91 9.68
CA ASN A 220 -13.74 -26.29 8.40
C ASN A 220 -13.22 -27.62 7.83
N LYS A 221 -12.35 -28.34 8.54
CA LYS A 221 -11.72 -29.58 8.07
C LYS A 221 -12.73 -30.66 7.65
N LYS A 222 -13.84 -30.78 8.39
CA LYS A 222 -14.92 -31.72 8.06
C LYS A 222 -15.61 -31.38 6.74
N TYR A 223 -15.81 -30.08 6.46
CA TYR A 223 -16.36 -29.58 5.20
C TYR A 223 -15.44 -29.92 4.02
N PHE A 224 -14.17 -29.59 4.11
CA PHE A 224 -13.19 -29.89 3.06
C PHE A 224 -13.05 -31.39 2.79
N LYS A 225 -13.07 -32.22 3.85
CA LYS A 225 -13.03 -33.69 3.70
C LYS A 225 -14.24 -34.22 2.94
N LYS A 226 -15.45 -33.72 3.25
CA LYS A 226 -16.68 -34.11 2.53
C LYS A 226 -16.63 -33.64 1.07
N GLU A 227 -16.08 -32.47 0.79
CA GLU A 227 -15.95 -31.95 -0.56
C GLU A 227 -15.00 -32.84 -1.41
N ILE A 228 -13.85 -33.23 -0.84
CA ILE A 228 -12.90 -34.15 -1.49
C ILE A 228 -13.57 -35.53 -1.79
N GLN A 229 -14.44 -36.03 -0.90
CA GLN A 229 -15.14 -37.27 -1.09
C GLN A 229 -16.17 -37.22 -2.23
N LYS A 230 -16.68 -36.03 -2.59
CA LYS A 230 -17.61 -35.82 -3.71
C LYS A 230 -16.95 -35.83 -5.09
N ASP A 231 -15.61 -35.99 -5.15
CA ASP A 231 -14.89 -36.03 -6.41
C ASP A 231 -15.03 -37.39 -7.08
N ASP A 232 -15.91 -37.45 -8.06
CA ASP A 232 -16.19 -38.65 -8.88
C ASP A 232 -15.53 -38.58 -10.27
N THR A 233 -14.66 -37.58 -10.51
CA THR A 233 -14.08 -37.33 -11.84
C THR A 233 -13.08 -38.39 -12.29
N GLY A 234 -12.52 -39.17 -11.36
CA GLY A 234 -11.50 -40.19 -11.65
C GLY A 234 -10.17 -39.61 -12.18
N VAL A 235 -10.07 -38.28 -12.33
CA VAL A 235 -8.88 -37.61 -12.86
C VAL A 235 -7.86 -37.44 -11.74
N ASP A 236 -6.63 -37.88 -11.94
CA ASP A 236 -5.48 -37.55 -11.08
C ASP A 236 -4.47 -36.72 -11.86
N SER A 237 -3.72 -35.92 -11.15
CA SER A 237 -2.62 -35.12 -11.69
C SER A 237 -1.36 -35.41 -10.88
N SER A 238 -0.26 -35.59 -11.59
CA SER A 238 1.05 -35.79 -10.94
C SER A 238 1.44 -34.56 -10.09
N TYR A 239 2.14 -34.78 -8.99
CA TYR A 239 2.71 -33.69 -8.22
C TYR A 239 3.60 -32.80 -9.09
N LYS A 240 4.38 -33.39 -10.01
CA LYS A 240 5.27 -32.67 -10.93
C LYS A 240 4.49 -31.69 -11.83
N ASP A 241 3.33 -32.11 -12.36
CA ASP A 241 2.51 -31.26 -13.21
C ASP A 241 1.90 -30.10 -12.42
N ILE A 242 1.47 -30.36 -11.20
CA ILE A 242 0.92 -29.33 -10.30
C ILE A 242 2.00 -28.31 -9.95
N PHE A 243 3.21 -28.75 -9.57
CA PHE A 243 4.34 -27.84 -9.32
C PHE A 243 4.69 -27.01 -10.56
N ARG A 244 4.69 -27.61 -11.74
CA ARG A 244 4.93 -26.91 -13.00
C ARG A 244 3.88 -25.82 -13.24
N ILE A 245 2.60 -26.11 -12.99
CA ILE A 245 1.51 -25.13 -13.13
C ILE A 245 1.69 -23.99 -12.13
N ILE A 246 1.96 -24.29 -10.87
CA ILE A 246 2.18 -23.26 -9.84
C ILE A 246 3.36 -22.39 -10.25
N PHE A 247 4.50 -22.98 -10.61
CA PHE A 247 5.70 -22.24 -10.99
C PHE A 247 5.48 -21.35 -12.21
N MET A 248 4.84 -21.86 -13.26
CA MET A 248 4.51 -21.08 -14.46
C MET A 248 3.57 -19.91 -14.18
N MET A 249 2.66 -20.04 -13.20
CA MET A 249 1.77 -18.95 -12.81
C MET A 249 2.43 -17.91 -11.90
N VAL A 250 3.25 -18.38 -10.96
CA VAL A 250 3.89 -17.55 -9.94
C VAL A 250 5.02 -16.70 -10.54
N THR A 251 5.86 -17.29 -11.39
CA THR A 251 7.08 -16.64 -11.92
C THR A 251 6.82 -15.32 -12.66
N PRO A 252 5.88 -15.22 -13.63
CA PRO A 252 5.64 -13.95 -14.31
C PRO A 252 5.11 -12.86 -13.38
N VAL A 253 4.29 -13.23 -12.39
CA VAL A 253 3.75 -12.28 -11.41
C VAL A 253 4.84 -11.79 -10.48
N ILE A 254 5.71 -12.69 -10.00
CA ILE A 254 6.87 -12.32 -9.20
C ILE A 254 7.75 -11.33 -9.96
N LEU A 255 8.12 -11.65 -11.20
CA LEU A 255 9.01 -10.80 -12.00
C LEU A 255 8.43 -9.40 -12.21
N SER A 256 7.14 -9.34 -12.53
CA SER A 256 6.42 -8.09 -12.71
C SER A 256 6.38 -7.26 -11.42
N THR A 257 6.05 -7.90 -10.29
CA THR A 257 5.95 -7.23 -9.00
C THR A 257 7.31 -6.79 -8.48
N PHE A 258 8.35 -7.60 -8.71
CA PHE A 258 9.72 -7.28 -8.36
C PHE A 258 10.22 -6.02 -9.08
N VAL A 259 10.11 -5.97 -10.42
CA VAL A 259 10.55 -4.79 -11.19
C VAL A 259 9.77 -3.54 -10.79
N TYR A 260 8.51 -3.69 -10.40
CA TYR A 260 7.68 -2.57 -9.97
C TYR A 260 8.10 -2.00 -8.60
N ASN A 261 8.59 -2.84 -7.69
CA ASN A 261 8.91 -2.45 -6.32
C ASN A 261 10.41 -2.28 -6.05
N ILE A 262 11.29 -2.69 -6.99
CA ILE A 262 12.74 -2.59 -6.80
C ILE A 262 13.24 -1.14 -6.63
N SER A 263 12.50 -0.15 -7.16
CA SER A 263 12.86 1.27 -7.06
C SER A 263 13.12 1.68 -5.60
N THR A 264 12.32 1.21 -4.65
CA THR A 264 12.48 1.57 -3.24
C THR A 264 13.82 1.10 -2.66
N VAL A 265 14.27 -0.10 -3.04
CA VAL A 265 15.58 -0.62 -2.59
C VAL A 265 16.72 0.07 -3.31
N VAL A 266 16.55 0.36 -4.60
CA VAL A 266 17.54 1.12 -5.39
C VAL A 266 17.71 2.52 -4.80
N ASP A 267 16.63 3.23 -4.51
CA ASP A 267 16.64 4.55 -3.88
C ASP A 267 17.39 4.54 -2.53
N GLN A 268 17.06 3.54 -1.72
CA GLN A 268 17.69 3.33 -0.42
C GLN A 268 19.20 3.10 -0.56
N THR A 269 19.61 2.17 -1.41
CA THR A 269 21.01 1.80 -1.58
C THR A 269 21.80 2.95 -2.14
N LEU A 270 21.32 3.60 -3.21
CA LEU A 270 21.97 4.77 -3.80
C LEU A 270 22.11 5.93 -2.80
N PHE A 271 21.05 6.19 -2.01
CA PHE A 271 21.11 7.23 -0.99
C PHE A 271 22.16 6.92 0.07
N MET A 272 22.17 5.69 0.61
CA MET A 272 23.11 5.30 1.65
C MET A 272 24.56 5.33 1.13
N ASP A 273 24.82 4.75 -0.04
CA ASP A 273 26.17 4.66 -0.60
C ASP A 273 26.73 6.05 -0.93
N ILE A 274 25.92 6.92 -1.56
CA ILE A 274 26.37 8.28 -1.91
C ILE A 274 26.54 9.15 -0.66
N MET A 275 25.67 9.03 0.36
CA MET A 275 25.85 9.75 1.62
C MET A 275 27.11 9.26 2.36
N GLY A 276 27.40 7.96 2.31
CA GLY A 276 28.65 7.40 2.82
C GLY A 276 29.88 7.92 2.06
N PHE A 277 29.83 8.01 0.73
CA PHE A 277 30.87 8.61 -0.08
C PHE A 277 31.11 10.11 0.28
N LYS A 278 30.04 10.84 0.58
CA LYS A 278 30.09 12.22 1.07
C LYS A 278 30.54 12.35 2.54
N ARG A 279 30.95 11.25 3.18
CA ARG A 279 31.37 11.16 4.58
C ARG A 279 30.31 11.62 5.57
N MET A 280 29.03 11.48 5.24
CA MET A 280 27.96 11.69 6.20
C MET A 280 27.98 10.58 7.25
N ALA A 281 27.79 10.94 8.52
CA ALA A 281 27.68 9.95 9.59
C ALA A 281 26.53 8.97 9.33
N SER A 282 26.76 7.69 9.61
CA SER A 282 25.80 6.59 9.37
C SER A 282 24.45 6.85 10.05
N GLU A 283 24.50 7.34 11.29
CA GLU A 283 23.32 7.68 12.10
C GLU A 283 22.52 8.84 11.48
N THR A 284 23.22 9.85 10.96
CA THR A 284 22.59 10.99 10.29
C THR A 284 21.89 10.54 8.98
N ALA A 285 22.58 9.72 8.18
CA ALA A 285 21.99 9.17 6.95
C ALA A 285 20.76 8.29 7.26
N ALA A 286 20.85 7.46 8.30
CA ALA A 286 19.73 6.65 8.76
C ALA A 286 18.55 7.51 9.25
N SER A 287 18.82 8.55 10.05
CA SER A 287 17.80 9.47 10.53
C SER A 287 17.09 10.20 9.39
N LEU A 288 17.84 10.74 8.43
CA LEU A 288 17.27 11.36 7.23
C LEU A 288 16.39 10.38 6.46
N TYR A 289 16.88 9.17 6.20
CA TYR A 289 16.09 8.15 5.51
C TYR A 289 14.85 7.73 6.33
N GLY A 290 14.95 7.70 7.65
CA GLY A 290 13.83 7.48 8.56
C GLY A 290 12.74 8.54 8.42
N VAL A 291 13.09 9.81 8.26
CA VAL A 291 12.13 10.88 7.97
C VAL A 291 11.46 10.66 6.61
N PHE A 292 12.22 10.30 5.57
CA PHE A 292 11.69 10.05 4.23
C PHE A 292 10.73 8.83 4.22
N SER A 293 11.21 7.68 4.68
CA SER A 293 10.47 6.42 4.56
C SER A 293 9.42 6.24 5.67
N GLY A 294 9.72 6.69 6.88
CA GLY A 294 8.88 6.47 8.06
C GLY A 294 7.80 7.54 8.28
N LYS A 295 7.99 8.75 7.76
CA LYS A 295 7.02 9.85 7.90
C LYS A 295 6.40 10.21 6.55
N TYR A 296 7.18 10.72 5.62
CA TYR A 296 6.70 11.18 4.31
C TYR A 296 6.05 10.04 3.50
N TRP A 297 6.79 8.94 3.26
CA TRP A 297 6.30 7.84 2.42
C TRP A 297 5.06 7.14 2.99
N VAL A 298 4.97 7.03 4.30
CA VAL A 298 3.79 6.46 4.98
C VAL A 298 2.54 7.28 4.69
N LEU A 299 2.63 8.61 4.76
CA LEU A 299 1.49 9.50 4.54
C LEU A 299 1.02 9.49 3.08
N ILE A 300 1.93 9.63 2.12
CA ILE A 300 1.52 9.67 0.71
C ILE A 300 0.98 8.33 0.20
N ASN A 301 1.35 7.21 0.82
CA ASN A 301 0.81 5.90 0.47
C ASN A 301 -0.67 5.72 0.83
N VAL A 302 -1.23 6.51 1.73
CA VAL A 302 -2.66 6.39 2.11
C VAL A 302 -3.59 6.69 0.92
N PRO A 303 -3.51 7.85 0.26
CA PRO A 303 -4.32 8.11 -0.94
C PRO A 303 -4.00 7.17 -2.12
N ILE A 304 -2.72 6.79 -2.29
CA ILE A 304 -2.32 5.85 -3.35
C ILE A 304 -2.98 4.48 -3.15
N ALA A 305 -3.15 4.05 -1.90
CA ALA A 305 -3.84 2.79 -1.61
C ALA A 305 -5.32 2.81 -1.98
N LEU A 306 -5.99 3.96 -1.87
CA LEU A 306 -7.37 4.13 -2.36
C LEU A 306 -7.41 4.00 -3.89
N ALA A 307 -6.44 4.60 -4.60
CA ALA A 307 -6.30 4.44 -6.05
C ALA A 307 -6.08 2.97 -6.47
N ASN A 308 -5.28 2.21 -5.71
CA ASN A 308 -5.09 0.77 -5.92
C ASN A 308 -6.40 0.00 -5.78
N SER A 309 -7.20 0.32 -4.78
CA SER A 309 -8.50 -0.33 -4.55
C SER A 309 -9.47 -0.07 -5.71
N MET A 310 -9.52 1.17 -6.20
CA MET A 310 -10.33 1.55 -7.37
C MET A 310 -9.86 0.83 -8.63
N SER A 311 -8.56 0.79 -8.87
CA SER A 311 -7.95 0.07 -10.00
C SER A 311 -8.37 -1.40 -10.00
N THR A 312 -8.20 -2.09 -8.88
CA THR A 312 -8.54 -3.52 -8.72
C THR A 312 -10.03 -3.77 -8.93
N ALA A 313 -10.91 -2.91 -8.42
CA ALA A 313 -12.36 -3.04 -8.57
C ALA A 313 -12.83 -2.89 -10.03
N MET A 314 -12.14 -2.08 -10.83
CA MET A 314 -12.53 -1.78 -12.21
C MET A 314 -11.95 -2.78 -13.24
N ILE A 315 -10.90 -3.54 -12.91
CA ILE A 315 -10.27 -4.52 -13.82
C ILE A 315 -11.29 -5.49 -14.44
N PRO A 316 -12.21 -6.14 -13.68
CA PRO A 316 -13.17 -7.08 -14.28
C PRO A 316 -14.13 -6.43 -15.28
N ALA A 317 -14.59 -5.20 -14.99
CA ALA A 317 -15.49 -4.47 -15.89
C ALA A 317 -14.80 -4.05 -17.19
N ILE A 318 -13.53 -3.63 -17.09
CA ILE A 318 -12.69 -3.28 -18.23
C ILE A 318 -12.41 -4.53 -19.07
N SER A 319 -11.98 -5.62 -18.45
CA SER A 319 -11.68 -6.89 -19.11
C SER A 319 -12.90 -7.45 -19.81
N GLY A 320 -14.05 -7.53 -19.15
CA GLY A 320 -15.28 -8.04 -19.75
C GLY A 320 -15.75 -7.21 -20.95
N SER A 321 -15.66 -5.88 -20.89
CA SER A 321 -16.04 -5.02 -22.01
C SER A 321 -15.04 -5.13 -23.16
N TYR A 322 -13.76 -5.33 -22.88
CA TYR A 322 -12.71 -5.48 -23.89
C TYR A 322 -12.84 -6.82 -24.62
N GLU A 323 -13.09 -7.92 -23.91
CA GLU A 323 -13.32 -9.26 -24.49
C GLU A 323 -14.54 -9.29 -25.41
N LEU A 324 -15.60 -8.55 -25.04
CA LEU A 324 -16.79 -8.38 -25.89
C LEU A 324 -16.58 -7.42 -27.07
N LYS A 325 -15.37 -6.87 -27.24
CA LYS A 325 -15.01 -5.86 -28.26
C LYS A 325 -15.85 -4.58 -28.18
N ASP A 326 -16.54 -4.34 -27.05
CA ASP A 326 -17.25 -3.09 -26.79
C ASP A 326 -16.28 -2.01 -26.29
N TYR A 327 -15.48 -1.50 -27.21
CA TYR A 327 -14.47 -0.48 -26.89
C TYR A 327 -15.07 0.84 -26.37
N LYS A 328 -16.33 1.16 -26.73
CA LYS A 328 -17.02 2.36 -26.24
C LYS A 328 -17.31 2.23 -24.75
N LYS A 329 -17.89 1.10 -24.34
CA LYS A 329 -18.17 0.79 -22.94
C LYS A 329 -16.88 0.64 -22.13
N CYS A 330 -15.86 -0.02 -22.71
CA CYS A 330 -14.55 -0.16 -22.10
C CYS A 330 -13.92 1.21 -21.79
N ARG A 331 -13.90 2.15 -22.76
CA ARG A 331 -13.43 3.53 -22.54
C ARG A 331 -14.26 4.28 -21.49
N GLY A 332 -15.57 4.01 -21.41
CA GLY A 332 -16.43 4.53 -20.37
C GLY A 332 -16.00 4.10 -18.96
N HIS A 333 -15.69 2.82 -18.77
CA HIS A 333 -15.17 2.30 -17.50
C HIS A 333 -13.81 2.89 -17.13
N VAL A 334 -12.91 3.02 -18.11
CA VAL A 334 -11.60 3.65 -17.92
C VAL A 334 -11.74 5.11 -17.49
N ARG A 335 -12.58 5.88 -18.17
CA ARG A 335 -12.90 7.26 -17.83
C ARG A 335 -13.41 7.37 -16.40
N GLN A 336 -14.35 6.52 -16.01
CA GLN A 336 -14.94 6.50 -14.68
C GLN A 336 -13.89 6.19 -13.61
N ALA A 337 -13.03 5.17 -13.84
CA ALA A 337 -11.97 4.80 -12.91
C ALA A 337 -10.98 5.95 -12.68
N ILE A 338 -10.50 6.58 -13.76
CA ILE A 338 -9.55 7.69 -13.69
C ILE A 338 -10.21 8.90 -13.01
N HIS A 339 -11.44 9.23 -13.39
CA HIS A 339 -12.18 10.36 -12.82
C HIS A 339 -12.36 10.21 -11.29
N PHE A 340 -12.88 9.08 -10.81
CA PHE A 340 -13.04 8.83 -9.38
C PHE A 340 -11.72 8.88 -8.62
N THR A 341 -10.66 8.32 -9.21
CA THR A 341 -9.33 8.35 -8.60
C THR A 341 -8.82 9.79 -8.46
N MET A 342 -8.97 10.62 -9.49
CA MET A 342 -8.51 12.02 -9.46
C MET A 342 -9.33 12.89 -8.52
N VAL A 343 -10.64 12.68 -8.45
CA VAL A 343 -11.55 13.36 -7.50
C VAL A 343 -11.13 13.13 -6.04
N ILE A 344 -10.44 12.04 -5.73
CA ILE A 344 -9.94 11.73 -4.38
C ILE A 344 -8.48 12.15 -4.22
N SER A 345 -7.63 11.84 -5.20
CA SER A 345 -6.17 12.01 -5.08
C SER A 345 -5.73 13.47 -5.15
N ILE A 346 -6.40 14.30 -5.97
CA ILE A 346 -6.04 15.72 -6.09
C ILE A 346 -6.31 16.49 -4.77
N PRO A 347 -7.52 16.42 -4.16
CA PRO A 347 -7.73 17.08 -2.88
C PRO A 347 -6.90 16.50 -1.74
N ALA A 348 -6.60 15.19 -1.76
CA ALA A 348 -5.71 14.58 -0.79
C ALA A 348 -4.29 15.15 -0.88
N ALA A 349 -3.75 15.31 -2.09
CA ALA A 349 -2.43 15.90 -2.31
C ALA A 349 -2.38 17.35 -1.81
N ILE A 350 -3.34 18.18 -2.23
CA ILE A 350 -3.37 19.60 -1.86
C ILE A 350 -3.67 19.78 -0.36
N GLY A 351 -4.60 19.00 0.19
CA GLY A 351 -4.91 19.01 1.62
C GLY A 351 -3.73 18.61 2.50
N MET A 352 -2.98 17.56 2.12
CA MET A 352 -1.76 17.18 2.82
C MET A 352 -0.68 18.27 2.74
N GLY A 353 -0.53 18.94 1.60
CA GLY A 353 0.40 20.04 1.46
C GLY A 353 0.01 21.26 2.32
N ALA A 354 -1.27 21.63 2.34
CA ALA A 354 -1.81 22.75 3.12
C ALA A 354 -1.71 22.51 4.64
N LEU A 355 -2.04 21.30 5.09
CA LEU A 355 -2.05 20.91 6.50
C LEU A 355 -0.79 20.10 6.89
N ALA A 356 0.31 20.21 6.15
CA ALA A 356 1.51 19.40 6.41
C ALA A 356 2.05 19.56 7.84
N TYR A 357 2.09 20.80 8.36
CA TYR A 357 2.59 21.06 9.72
C TYR A 357 1.72 20.39 10.79
N PRO A 358 0.39 20.64 10.88
CA PRO A 358 -0.42 19.99 11.89
C PRO A 358 -0.49 18.46 11.74
N ILE A 359 -0.43 17.93 10.54
CA ILE A 359 -0.36 16.47 10.31
C ILE A 359 0.93 15.90 10.91
N MET A 360 2.08 16.53 10.64
CA MET A 360 3.37 16.08 11.18
C MET A 360 3.44 16.25 12.70
N GLU A 361 2.97 17.36 13.25
CA GLU A 361 2.95 17.63 14.69
C GLU A 361 2.11 16.58 15.45
N VAL A 362 0.96 16.20 14.90
CA VAL A 362 0.07 15.21 15.50
C VAL A 362 0.66 13.81 15.41
N LEU A 363 1.15 13.42 14.24
CA LEU A 363 1.58 12.04 14.00
C LEU A 363 3.03 11.79 14.38
N PHE A 364 3.93 12.76 14.18
CA PHE A 364 5.38 12.60 14.32
C PHE A 364 6.02 13.79 15.04
N PRO A 365 5.83 13.95 16.35
CA PRO A 365 6.17 15.16 17.12
C PRO A 365 7.68 15.28 17.45
N GLN A 366 8.58 14.75 16.61
CA GLN A 366 10.02 14.88 16.77
C GLN A 366 10.45 16.29 16.33
N LYS A 367 10.65 17.20 17.31
CA LYS A 367 10.96 18.62 17.08
C LYS A 367 12.20 18.83 16.19
N ALA A 368 13.23 18.00 16.34
CA ALA A 368 14.48 18.14 15.58
C ALA A 368 14.31 17.99 14.06
N THR A 369 13.32 17.24 13.60
CA THR A 369 13.14 16.91 12.17
C THR A 369 11.79 17.33 11.61
N ILE A 370 10.95 17.99 12.42
CA ILE A 370 9.59 18.35 12.01
C ILE A 370 9.58 19.28 10.80
N ASP A 371 10.42 20.29 10.78
CA ASP A 371 10.49 21.27 9.69
C ASP A 371 10.93 20.61 8.38
N LEU A 372 11.90 19.70 8.45
CA LEU A 372 12.32 18.90 7.31
C LEU A 372 11.18 18.00 6.83
N ALA A 373 10.51 17.29 7.74
CA ALA A 373 9.39 16.39 7.42
C ALA A 373 8.22 17.16 6.78
N VAL A 374 7.89 18.35 7.30
CA VAL A 374 6.86 19.24 6.74
C VAL A 374 7.24 19.69 5.35
N SER A 375 8.51 20.11 5.16
CA SER A 375 8.99 20.62 3.90
C SER A 375 9.00 19.54 2.81
N ILE A 376 9.50 18.33 3.10
CA ILE A 376 9.46 17.22 2.12
C ILE A 376 8.03 16.75 1.84
N LEU A 377 7.11 16.81 2.81
CA LEU A 377 5.71 16.48 2.57
C LEU A 377 5.05 17.51 1.65
N ARG A 378 5.26 18.82 1.89
CA ARG A 378 4.75 19.88 1.01
C ARG A 378 5.29 19.76 -0.42
N THR A 379 6.57 19.50 -0.56
CA THR A 379 7.21 19.33 -1.87
C THR A 379 6.72 18.09 -2.59
N GLY A 380 6.63 16.97 -1.87
CA GLY A 380 6.37 15.66 -2.46
C GLY A 380 4.90 15.26 -2.57
N CYS A 381 3.95 15.98 -1.95
CA CYS A 381 2.52 15.60 -1.97
C CYS A 381 1.94 15.52 -3.39
N ILE A 382 2.47 16.27 -4.36
CA ILE A 382 2.04 16.21 -5.77
C ILE A 382 2.28 14.83 -6.40
N SER A 383 3.24 14.06 -5.89
CA SER A 383 3.52 12.69 -6.33
C SER A 383 2.31 11.76 -6.16
N ILE A 384 1.42 12.05 -5.21
CA ILE A 384 0.17 11.32 -4.98
C ILE A 384 -0.67 11.26 -6.27
N ILE A 385 -0.76 12.38 -6.98
CA ILE A 385 -1.55 12.49 -8.22
C ILE A 385 -0.96 11.58 -9.30
N PHE A 386 0.37 11.64 -9.47
CA PHE A 386 1.06 10.83 -10.49
C PHE A 386 1.03 9.34 -10.15
N TYR A 387 1.30 8.95 -8.90
CA TYR A 387 1.21 7.56 -8.47
C TYR A 387 -0.20 6.99 -8.59
N ALA A 388 -1.20 7.76 -8.19
CA ALA A 388 -2.59 7.34 -8.29
C ALA A 388 -3.01 7.12 -9.77
N LEU A 389 -2.68 8.05 -10.65
CA LEU A 389 -2.98 7.94 -12.09
C LEU A 389 -2.20 6.80 -12.76
N SER A 390 -0.93 6.65 -12.43
CA SER A 390 -0.09 5.53 -12.87
C SER A 390 -0.67 4.18 -12.44
N THR A 391 -1.12 4.08 -11.20
CA THR A 391 -1.73 2.86 -10.64
C THR A 391 -3.01 2.45 -11.38
N VAL A 392 -3.91 3.40 -11.63
CA VAL A 392 -5.16 3.11 -12.38
C VAL A 392 -4.85 2.77 -13.83
N SER A 393 -3.96 3.52 -14.49
CA SER A 393 -3.55 3.22 -15.87
C SER A 393 -2.89 1.84 -16.00
N ASN A 394 -2.16 1.41 -14.96
CA ASN A 394 -1.58 0.08 -14.84
C ASN A 394 -2.68 -1.00 -14.80
N GLY A 395 -3.70 -0.80 -13.95
CA GLY A 395 -4.86 -1.69 -13.88
C GLY A 395 -5.65 -1.75 -15.19
N VAL A 396 -5.78 -0.64 -15.91
CA VAL A 396 -6.40 -0.61 -17.24
C VAL A 396 -5.63 -1.49 -18.23
N LEU A 397 -4.31 -1.33 -18.30
CA LEU A 397 -3.45 -2.13 -19.19
C LEU A 397 -3.49 -3.63 -18.85
N GLN A 398 -3.52 -3.96 -17.55
CA GLN A 398 -3.73 -5.34 -17.09
C GLN A 398 -5.11 -5.87 -17.49
N GLY A 399 -6.16 -5.05 -17.34
CA GLY A 399 -7.54 -5.41 -17.68
C GLY A 399 -7.74 -5.71 -19.16
N ILE A 400 -7.02 -5.02 -20.07
CA ILE A 400 -7.04 -5.29 -21.52
C ILE A 400 -6.02 -6.37 -21.94
N GLY A 401 -5.45 -7.13 -20.98
CA GLY A 401 -4.53 -8.23 -21.25
C GLY A 401 -3.10 -7.82 -21.64
N LYS A 402 -2.73 -6.53 -21.53
CA LYS A 402 -1.40 -6.01 -21.88
C LYS A 402 -0.46 -5.94 -20.68
N VAL A 403 -0.34 -7.04 -19.92
CA VAL A 403 0.38 -7.11 -18.63
C VAL A 403 1.87 -6.72 -18.76
N ASN A 404 2.52 -7.02 -19.89
CA ASN A 404 3.94 -6.73 -20.10
C ASN A 404 4.23 -5.24 -20.35
N ILE A 405 3.23 -4.44 -20.73
CA ILE A 405 3.42 -3.02 -21.03
C ILE A 405 3.74 -2.21 -19.77
N PRO A 406 2.95 -2.30 -18.69
CA PRO A 406 3.30 -1.66 -17.42
C PRO A 406 4.68 -2.04 -16.90
N LEU A 407 5.05 -3.32 -17.03
CA LEU A 407 6.37 -3.81 -16.63
C LEU A 407 7.49 -3.10 -17.40
N ARG A 408 7.38 -3.02 -18.72
CA ARG A 408 8.35 -2.31 -19.56
C ARG A 408 8.41 -0.82 -19.22
N ASN A 409 7.25 -0.18 -19.05
CA ASN A 409 7.17 1.23 -18.70
C ASN A 409 7.80 1.51 -17.32
N ALA A 410 7.59 0.61 -16.35
CA ALA A 410 8.24 0.69 -15.03
C ALA A 410 9.76 0.56 -15.13
N ALA A 411 10.26 -0.40 -15.93
CA ALA A 411 11.69 -0.59 -16.13
C ALA A 411 12.35 0.64 -16.78
N VAL A 412 11.74 1.20 -17.84
CA VAL A 412 12.23 2.43 -18.47
C VAL A 412 12.22 3.61 -17.50
N SER A 413 11.12 3.76 -16.74
CA SER A 413 11.02 4.82 -15.72
C SER A 413 12.07 4.67 -14.63
N LEU A 414 12.37 3.43 -14.21
CA LEU A 414 13.40 3.14 -13.21
C LEU A 414 14.80 3.53 -13.70
N VAL A 415 15.15 3.17 -14.93
CA VAL A 415 16.46 3.55 -15.49
C VAL A 415 16.63 5.07 -15.53
N LEU A 416 15.62 5.79 -16.05
CA LEU A 416 15.65 7.24 -16.12
C LEU A 416 15.64 7.90 -14.72
N HIS A 417 14.95 7.28 -13.77
CA HIS A 417 14.96 7.70 -12.37
C HIS A 417 16.35 7.59 -11.74
N VAL A 418 17.05 6.47 -11.93
CA VAL A 418 18.42 6.27 -11.42
C VAL A 418 19.39 7.25 -12.07
N VAL A 419 19.26 7.47 -13.39
CA VAL A 419 20.07 8.46 -14.12
C VAL A 419 19.85 9.88 -13.60
N LEU A 420 18.67 10.22 -13.11
CA LEU A 420 18.38 11.51 -12.48
C LEU A 420 18.82 11.54 -11.02
N LEU A 421 18.52 10.51 -10.22
CA LEU A 421 18.78 10.47 -8.79
C LEU A 421 20.27 10.53 -8.47
N THR A 422 21.09 9.75 -9.20
CA THR A 422 22.53 9.65 -8.94
C THR A 422 23.25 11.00 -9.03
N PRO A 423 23.11 11.79 -10.12
CA PRO A 423 23.70 13.12 -10.18
C PRO A 423 23.13 14.11 -9.14
N LEU A 424 21.82 14.05 -8.88
CA LEU A 424 21.22 14.91 -7.87
C LEU A 424 21.81 14.64 -6.48
N LEU A 425 22.00 13.37 -6.11
CA LEU A 425 22.64 13.01 -4.85
C LEU A 425 24.12 13.33 -4.84
N TYR A 426 24.86 13.11 -5.94
CA TYR A 426 26.29 13.22 -5.99
C TYR A 426 26.77 14.67 -6.08
N PHE A 427 26.20 15.47 -6.98
CA PHE A 427 26.67 16.83 -7.29
C PHE A 427 25.94 17.93 -6.53
N THR A 428 24.82 17.64 -5.85
CA THR A 428 24.06 18.65 -5.11
C THR A 428 24.01 18.35 -3.62
N ASN A 429 23.65 19.34 -2.82
CA ASN A 429 23.40 19.17 -1.38
C ASN A 429 21.92 19.02 -1.04
N LEU A 430 21.11 18.57 -2.02
CA LEU A 430 19.68 18.40 -1.84
C LEU A 430 19.30 17.27 -0.85
N ASN A 431 20.21 16.32 -0.61
CA ASN A 431 19.99 15.20 0.32
C ASN A 431 18.61 14.54 0.12
N LEU A 432 17.70 14.63 1.10
CA LEU A 432 16.35 14.04 1.00
C LEU A 432 15.50 14.65 -0.13
N TYR A 433 15.68 15.91 -0.47
CA TYR A 433 14.93 16.51 -1.59
C TYR A 433 15.27 15.85 -2.92
N ALA A 434 16.51 15.37 -3.09
CA ALA A 434 16.87 14.61 -4.29
C ALA A 434 16.05 13.34 -4.42
N LEU A 435 15.81 12.59 -3.31
CA LEU A 435 14.93 11.43 -3.30
C LEU A 435 13.49 11.82 -3.63
N VAL A 436 12.97 12.90 -3.04
CA VAL A 436 11.60 13.37 -3.29
C VAL A 436 11.42 13.75 -4.75
N PHE A 437 12.34 14.54 -5.32
CA PHE A 437 12.27 14.93 -6.74
C PHE A 437 12.38 13.73 -7.68
N ALA A 438 13.30 12.83 -7.40
CA ALA A 438 13.48 11.63 -8.22
C ALA A 438 12.26 10.70 -8.16
N THR A 439 11.65 10.49 -6.98
CA THR A 439 10.41 9.69 -6.86
C THR A 439 9.22 10.37 -7.52
N MET A 440 9.12 11.69 -7.47
CA MET A 440 8.11 12.45 -8.24
C MET A 440 8.31 12.27 -9.75
N PHE A 441 9.54 12.35 -10.23
CA PHE A 441 9.89 12.15 -11.63
C PHE A 441 9.58 10.71 -12.09
N TYR A 442 9.91 9.71 -11.26
CA TYR A 442 9.56 8.33 -11.51
C TYR A 442 8.05 8.14 -11.68
N ALA A 443 7.27 8.66 -10.73
CA ALA A 443 5.80 8.59 -10.77
C ALA A 443 5.23 9.30 -12.01
N PHE A 444 5.78 10.47 -12.36
CA PHE A 444 5.42 11.22 -13.56
C PHE A 444 5.71 10.43 -14.85
N LEU A 445 6.90 9.86 -14.98
CA LEU A 445 7.27 9.05 -16.15
C LEU A 445 6.38 7.82 -16.29
N MET A 446 6.15 7.10 -15.20
CA MET A 446 5.22 5.97 -15.18
C MET A 446 3.83 6.37 -15.63
N CYS A 447 3.32 7.48 -15.12
CA CYS A 447 2.03 8.04 -15.49
C CYS A 447 1.99 8.38 -16.99
N LEU A 448 3.01 9.06 -17.51
CA LEU A 448 3.13 9.46 -18.91
C LEU A 448 3.17 8.24 -19.83
N LEU A 449 4.06 7.29 -19.58
CA LEU A 449 4.26 6.10 -20.42
C LEU A 449 3.03 5.19 -20.39
N ASN A 450 2.41 5.01 -19.23
CA ASN A 450 1.17 4.22 -19.13
C ASN A 450 0.01 4.91 -19.85
N ASN A 451 -0.12 6.23 -19.76
CA ASN A 451 -1.16 6.99 -20.46
C ASN A 451 -0.99 6.91 -21.99
N LEU A 452 0.24 7.06 -22.49
CA LEU A 452 0.56 6.88 -23.92
C LEU A 452 0.22 5.46 -24.37
N SER A 453 0.48 4.46 -23.54
CA SER A 453 0.15 3.06 -23.82
C SER A 453 -1.37 2.83 -23.85
N VAL A 454 -2.11 3.36 -22.90
CA VAL A 454 -3.60 3.29 -22.87
C VAL A 454 -4.19 3.96 -24.11
N ARG A 455 -3.67 5.13 -24.50
CA ARG A 455 -4.07 5.82 -25.72
C ARG A 455 -3.80 4.95 -26.97
N LYS A 456 -2.62 4.33 -27.05
CA LYS A 456 -2.23 3.47 -28.18
C LYS A 456 -3.12 2.24 -28.33
N TYR A 457 -3.42 1.53 -27.23
CA TYR A 457 -4.12 0.23 -27.29
C TYR A 457 -5.65 0.33 -27.20
N LEU A 458 -6.17 1.40 -26.60
CA LEU A 458 -7.61 1.57 -26.36
C LEU A 458 -8.20 2.79 -27.09
N GLY A 459 -7.37 3.67 -27.67
CA GLY A 459 -7.83 4.93 -28.25
C GLY A 459 -8.48 5.87 -27.23
N TYR A 460 -8.10 5.76 -25.95
CA TYR A 460 -8.64 6.59 -24.88
C TYR A 460 -7.86 7.89 -24.76
N HIS A 461 -8.59 9.00 -24.71
CA HIS A 461 -8.06 10.33 -24.44
C HIS A 461 -8.52 10.82 -23.07
N GLN A 462 -7.59 11.40 -22.31
CA GLN A 462 -7.90 11.97 -20.98
C GLN A 462 -8.87 13.14 -21.10
N GLU A 463 -9.88 13.13 -20.24
CA GLU A 463 -10.83 14.22 -20.13
C GLU A 463 -10.27 15.29 -19.16
N MET A 464 -9.52 16.25 -19.74
CA MET A 464 -8.76 17.23 -18.94
C MET A 464 -9.65 18.11 -18.06
N LYS A 465 -10.74 18.66 -18.62
CA LYS A 465 -11.57 19.65 -17.92
C LYS A 465 -12.21 19.08 -16.67
N ARG A 466 -12.94 17.99 -16.82
CA ARG A 466 -13.77 17.44 -15.73
C ARG A 466 -12.96 16.57 -14.75
N THR A 467 -11.99 15.83 -15.25
CA THR A 467 -11.21 14.89 -14.46
C THR A 467 -10.05 15.54 -13.71
N PHE A 468 -9.46 16.60 -14.28
CA PHE A 468 -8.29 17.25 -13.69
C PHE A 468 -8.53 18.71 -13.29
N MET A 469 -9.01 19.57 -14.21
CA MET A 469 -9.08 21.01 -13.96
C MET A 469 -10.09 21.37 -12.87
N ILE A 470 -11.30 20.79 -12.91
CA ILE A 470 -12.32 21.09 -11.91
C ILE A 470 -11.92 20.58 -10.52
N PRO A 471 -11.49 19.31 -10.33
CA PRO A 471 -10.96 18.86 -9.05
C PRO A 471 -9.75 19.68 -8.58
N LEU A 472 -8.82 20.06 -9.48
CA LEU A 472 -7.65 20.86 -9.13
C LEU A 472 -8.06 22.25 -8.61
N LEU A 473 -8.90 22.98 -9.36
CA LEU A 473 -9.36 24.31 -8.95
C LEU A 473 -10.10 24.24 -7.61
N SER A 474 -11.03 23.28 -7.48
CA SER A 474 -11.76 23.06 -6.23
C SER A 474 -10.84 22.74 -5.06
N SER A 475 -9.79 21.95 -5.31
CA SER A 475 -8.83 21.57 -4.27
C SER A 475 -7.90 22.72 -3.88
N VAL A 476 -7.48 23.56 -4.83
CA VAL A 476 -6.65 24.75 -4.52
C VAL A 476 -7.42 25.71 -3.64
N ILE A 477 -8.68 26.02 -4.01
CA ILE A 477 -9.54 26.88 -3.19
C ILE A 477 -9.78 26.25 -1.81
N MET A 478 -10.10 24.96 -1.76
CA MET A 478 -10.22 24.20 -0.51
C MET A 478 -8.96 24.30 0.34
N GLY A 479 -7.78 24.09 -0.25
CA GLY A 479 -6.51 24.10 0.47
C GLY A 479 -6.21 25.46 1.11
N ILE A 480 -6.43 26.56 0.36
CA ILE A 480 -6.27 27.93 0.87
C ILE A 480 -7.26 28.20 2.02
N LEU A 481 -8.53 27.93 1.80
CA LEU A 481 -9.57 28.14 2.82
C LEU A 481 -9.34 27.28 4.06
N CYS A 482 -8.93 26.03 3.89
CA CYS A 482 -8.62 25.12 4.98
C CYS A 482 -7.41 25.58 5.80
N TYR A 483 -6.35 26.06 5.13
CA TYR A 483 -5.16 26.61 5.81
C TYR A 483 -5.52 27.85 6.66
N VAL A 484 -6.25 28.81 6.09
CA VAL A 484 -6.72 30.01 6.80
C VAL A 484 -7.62 29.64 7.98
N PHE A 485 -8.55 28.71 7.75
CA PHE A 485 -9.47 28.23 8.77
C PHE A 485 -8.75 27.53 9.91
N TYR A 486 -7.75 26.68 9.60
CA TYR A 486 -6.91 26.05 10.61
C TYR A 486 -6.17 27.06 11.47
N GLN A 487 -5.54 28.07 10.86
CA GLN A 487 -4.84 29.12 11.59
C GLN A 487 -5.80 29.91 12.50
N GLY A 488 -6.99 30.27 12.00
CA GLY A 488 -8.01 30.96 12.80
C GLY A 488 -8.48 30.14 14.00
N ILE A 489 -8.83 28.87 13.80
CA ILE A 489 -9.26 27.98 14.89
C ILE A 489 -8.12 27.74 15.88
N TYR A 490 -6.89 27.54 15.39
CA TYR A 490 -5.74 27.34 16.25
C TYR A 490 -5.48 28.55 17.15
N LEU A 491 -5.54 29.78 16.60
CA LEU A 491 -5.40 31.03 17.38
C LEU A 491 -6.49 31.14 18.45
N ILE A 492 -7.74 30.88 18.11
CA ILE A 492 -8.87 30.96 19.05
C ILE A 492 -8.73 29.91 20.17
N LEU A 493 -8.56 28.64 19.79
CA LEU A 493 -8.50 27.56 20.77
C LEU A 493 -7.21 27.60 21.60
N SER A 494 -6.07 28.04 21.05
CA SER A 494 -4.84 28.21 21.82
C SER A 494 -4.95 29.35 22.84
N GLY A 495 -5.67 30.43 22.52
CA GLY A 495 -5.95 31.52 23.45
C GLY A 495 -6.87 31.10 24.60
N ILE A 496 -7.83 30.21 24.35
CA ILE A 496 -8.79 29.77 25.38
C ILE A 496 -8.27 28.59 26.19
N PHE A 497 -7.68 27.60 25.53
CA PHE A 497 -7.35 26.30 26.12
C PHE A 497 -5.85 26.00 26.18
N GLY A 498 -5.00 26.87 25.65
CA GLY A 498 -3.55 26.61 25.50
C GLY A 498 -2.82 26.36 26.81
N SER A 499 -3.33 26.88 27.94
CA SER A 499 -2.81 26.61 29.29
C SER A 499 -3.35 25.33 29.93
N PHE A 500 -4.44 24.77 29.42
CA PHE A 500 -5.15 23.64 30.04
C PHE A 500 -4.97 22.33 29.26
N ILE A 501 -4.71 22.41 27.94
CA ILE A 501 -4.67 21.24 27.05
C ILE A 501 -3.27 21.10 26.45
N HIS A 502 -2.76 19.86 26.47
CA HIS A 502 -1.47 19.57 25.82
C HIS A 502 -1.49 19.95 24.34
N LEU A 503 -0.45 20.66 23.88
CA LEU A 503 -0.33 21.21 22.52
C LEU A 503 -0.76 20.21 21.40
N ARG A 504 -0.31 18.97 21.50
CA ARG A 504 -0.62 17.92 20.52
C ARG A 504 -2.11 17.61 20.42
N ILE A 505 -2.82 17.59 21.55
CA ILE A 505 -4.27 17.36 21.58
C ILE A 505 -5.00 18.55 20.97
N LEU A 506 -4.56 19.75 21.28
CA LEU A 506 -5.12 20.98 20.71
C LEU A 506 -4.96 20.98 19.19
N VAL A 507 -3.75 20.72 18.68
CA VAL A 507 -3.48 20.63 17.24
C VAL A 507 -4.31 19.54 16.58
N PHE A 508 -4.48 18.38 17.25
CA PHE A 508 -5.32 17.29 16.74
C PHE A 508 -6.79 17.71 16.57
N ILE A 509 -7.36 18.39 17.57
CA ILE A 509 -8.75 18.89 17.51
C ILE A 509 -8.88 19.89 16.36
N CYS A 510 -7.98 20.89 16.27
CA CYS A 510 -7.97 21.87 15.19
C CYS A 510 -7.83 21.21 13.82
N LEU A 511 -6.96 20.19 13.70
CA LEU A 511 -6.75 19.43 12.47
C LEU A 511 -8.05 18.70 12.05
N MET A 512 -8.71 17.98 12.97
CA MET A 512 -9.92 17.23 12.66
C MET A 512 -11.08 18.13 12.22
N ILE A 513 -11.25 19.28 12.88
CA ILE A 513 -12.26 20.28 12.49
C ILE A 513 -11.94 20.83 11.10
N SER A 514 -10.67 21.17 10.84
CA SER A 514 -10.23 21.72 9.56
C SER A 514 -10.35 20.72 8.41
N VAL A 515 -10.07 19.44 8.65
CA VAL A 515 -10.29 18.38 7.66
C VAL A 515 -11.79 18.21 7.35
N GLY A 516 -12.66 18.24 8.38
CA GLY A 516 -14.10 18.20 8.18
C GLY A 516 -14.59 19.38 7.34
N PHE A 517 -14.11 20.59 7.63
CA PHE A 517 -14.39 21.79 6.85
C PHE A 517 -13.89 21.66 5.40
N ALA A 518 -12.66 21.18 5.20
CA ALA A 518 -12.08 20.97 3.87
C ALA A 518 -12.92 20.02 3.01
N VAL A 519 -13.38 18.90 3.58
CA VAL A 519 -14.24 17.93 2.88
C VAL A 519 -15.53 18.60 2.40
N ILE A 520 -16.16 19.39 3.26
CA ILE A 520 -17.41 20.10 2.92
C ILE A 520 -17.16 21.11 1.78
N VAL A 521 -16.14 21.96 1.93
CA VAL A 521 -15.79 22.99 0.93
C VAL A 521 -15.48 22.34 -0.42
N TYR A 522 -14.64 21.30 -0.42
CA TYR A 522 -14.31 20.59 -1.66
C TYR A 522 -15.55 20.01 -2.34
N PHE A 523 -16.39 19.32 -1.58
CA PHE A 523 -17.60 18.68 -2.13
C PHE A 523 -18.56 19.71 -2.72
N VAL A 524 -18.77 20.83 -2.03
CA VAL A 524 -19.61 21.96 -2.51
C VAL A 524 -19.06 22.53 -3.81
N LEU A 525 -17.74 22.78 -3.89
CA LEU A 525 -17.11 23.35 -5.08
C LEU A 525 -17.16 22.39 -6.28
N VAL A 526 -16.83 21.11 -6.09
CA VAL A 526 -16.85 20.12 -7.18
C VAL A 526 -18.27 19.91 -7.71
N LEU A 527 -19.29 19.93 -6.86
CA LEU A 527 -20.69 19.83 -7.29
C LEU A 527 -21.13 21.09 -8.05
N LYS A 528 -20.86 22.28 -7.52
CA LYS A 528 -21.20 23.56 -8.19
C LYS A 528 -20.53 23.70 -9.55
N LEU A 529 -19.29 23.25 -9.68
CA LEU A 529 -18.54 23.26 -10.94
C LEU A 529 -18.87 22.08 -11.86
N LYS A 530 -19.86 21.25 -11.49
CA LYS A 530 -20.30 20.06 -12.25
C LYS A 530 -19.15 19.05 -12.49
N GLY A 531 -18.22 18.97 -11.55
CA GLY A 531 -17.15 17.98 -11.56
C GLY A 531 -17.67 16.56 -11.35
N ILE A 532 -18.69 16.37 -10.53
CA ILE A 532 -19.37 15.09 -10.28
C ILE A 532 -20.85 15.24 -10.68
N THR A 533 -21.38 14.26 -11.43
CA THR A 533 -22.80 14.19 -11.79
C THR A 533 -23.62 13.47 -10.72
N GLU A 534 -24.96 13.68 -10.75
CA GLU A 534 -25.87 12.93 -9.86
C GLU A 534 -25.74 11.41 -10.00
N ALA A 535 -25.60 10.92 -11.24
CA ALA A 535 -25.43 9.49 -11.51
C ALA A 535 -24.14 8.92 -10.89
N GLU A 536 -23.06 9.66 -10.95
CA GLU A 536 -21.78 9.28 -10.32
C GLU A 536 -21.84 9.38 -8.80
N LEU A 537 -22.51 10.40 -8.27
CA LEU A 537 -22.69 10.57 -6.83
C LEU A 537 -23.49 9.40 -6.21
N ARG A 538 -24.45 8.85 -6.94
CA ARG A 538 -25.20 7.65 -6.51
C ARG A 538 -24.32 6.40 -6.36
N ASN A 539 -23.20 6.32 -7.08
CA ASN A 539 -22.26 5.20 -7.00
C ASN A 539 -21.33 5.26 -5.77
N PHE A 540 -21.31 6.36 -5.03
CA PHE A 540 -20.57 6.45 -3.77
C PHE A 540 -21.28 5.71 -2.63
N PRO A 541 -20.55 5.26 -1.60
CA PRO A 541 -21.15 4.73 -0.38
C PRO A 541 -22.18 5.73 0.18
N LYS A 542 -23.40 5.27 0.46
CA LYS A 542 -24.55 6.12 0.83
C LYS A 542 -24.91 7.21 -0.20
N GLY A 543 -24.62 6.98 -1.49
CA GLY A 543 -24.80 7.95 -2.58
C GLY A 543 -26.22 8.54 -2.67
N ASN A 544 -27.26 7.75 -2.40
CA ASN A 544 -28.63 8.24 -2.35
C ASN A 544 -28.85 9.31 -1.27
N MET A 545 -28.16 9.19 -0.13
CA MET A 545 -28.19 10.21 0.93
C MET A 545 -27.44 11.47 0.49
N LEU A 546 -26.28 11.31 -0.13
CA LEU A 546 -25.48 12.42 -0.66
C LEU A 546 -26.26 13.21 -1.73
N VAL A 547 -26.94 12.51 -2.64
CA VAL A 547 -27.80 13.15 -3.66
C VAL A 547 -28.95 13.93 -3.02
N ARG A 548 -29.62 13.35 -2.00
CA ARG A 548 -30.68 14.06 -1.28
C ARG A 548 -30.16 15.34 -0.60
N MET A 549 -29.02 15.26 0.06
CA MET A 549 -28.39 16.43 0.68
C MET A 549 -27.99 17.48 -0.36
N ALA A 550 -27.38 17.08 -1.47
CA ALA A 550 -26.96 17.98 -2.54
C ALA A 550 -28.16 18.68 -3.19
N LYS A 551 -29.27 17.97 -3.43
CA LYS A 551 -30.53 18.58 -3.95
C LYS A 551 -31.17 19.53 -2.94
N LYS A 552 -31.21 19.16 -1.65
CA LYS A 552 -31.74 20.05 -0.59
C LYS A 552 -30.93 21.35 -0.47
N SER A 553 -29.63 21.28 -0.73
CA SER A 553 -28.69 22.43 -0.69
C SER A 553 -28.58 23.15 -2.03
N LYS A 554 -29.43 22.85 -3.04
CA LYS A 554 -29.40 23.43 -4.40
C LYS A 554 -28.02 23.39 -5.07
N LEU A 555 -27.28 22.31 -4.84
CA LEU A 555 -25.93 22.06 -5.41
C LEU A 555 -25.99 21.17 -6.65
N LEU A 556 -27.10 20.47 -6.86
CA LEU A 556 -27.45 19.64 -8.03
C LEU A 556 -28.75 20.10 -8.64
#